data_51ceefda0c5fdb7f4cd505aacba9ac2e
#
_entry.id   51ceefda0c5fdb7f4cd505aacba9ac2e
#
_cell.length_a   1.000
_cell.length_b   1.000
_cell.length_c   1.000
_cell.angle_alpha   90.00
_cell.angle_beta   90.00
_cell.angle_gamma   90.00
#
_symmetry.space_group_name_H-M   'P 1'
#
loop_
_entity.id
_entity.type
_entity.pdbx_description
1 polymer ?
#
loop_
_entity_poly.entity_id
_entity_poly.type
_entity_poly.pdbx_seq_one_letter_code
_entity_poly.pdbx_strand_id
1 'polypeptide(L)'
;MNQNILSRSACNALRGLAIIGIFLHNYCHWLGPIVKENEYQFFQHNADWLLQVMANPDINLPIHLLSFFGHYGVPVFLFLSAYGLVMKYEAKPHLSADQQAQMYNISGRKQSWSISWREPLRFIRYHYLKLFKMMIVGFIAFTMIDYITPGPRHYEVLGIVSMLGMFNNVLPNPDNIIWPGPYWFFGLMLQLYIVYRLLLYRRHWGWTVGLMLLCIGIQLLLGFDNPESEAMNRYRYNFMGGMLPFGLGILYARYGEKILMTFHSPVTNIFGCVFCISLIYSLSLNMIGWTFVPFFICLLSVLVADLLQEASWLSGIYKVLEWMGVISAALFITHPITRKIFIPISRHGDIYAGLLLYIISSICLAWLFTQLMKKIPNPKY
;
A
#
# COMPACT_ATOMS: atom_id res chain seq x y z
N MET A 1 -30.56 -1.86 2.08
CA MET A 1 -29.39 -1.86 2.97
C MET A 1 -28.16 -1.82 2.08
N ASN A 2 -27.41 -0.72 2.01
CA ASN A 2 -26.09 -0.77 1.37
C ASN A 2 -25.17 -1.57 2.32
N GLN A 3 -25.07 -2.87 2.10
CA GLN A 3 -24.06 -3.66 2.78
C GLN A 3 -22.71 -3.13 2.28
N ASN A 4 -21.83 -2.78 3.21
CA ASN A 4 -20.44 -2.51 2.88
C ASN A 4 -19.88 -3.75 2.18
N ILE A 5 -19.49 -3.63 0.93
CA ILE A 5 -19.00 -4.74 0.09
C ILE A 5 -17.82 -5.43 0.79
N LEU A 6 -16.93 -4.63 1.40
CA LEU A 6 -15.91 -5.11 2.35
C LEU A 6 -16.25 -4.61 3.76
N SER A 7 -16.42 -5.53 4.68
CA SER A 7 -16.57 -5.20 6.10
C SER A 7 -15.29 -4.57 6.66
N ARG A 8 -15.38 -3.84 7.77
CA ARG A 8 -14.21 -3.29 8.45
C ARG A 8 -13.22 -4.38 8.87
N SER A 9 -13.73 -5.52 9.30
CA SER A 9 -12.94 -6.70 9.67
C SER A 9 -12.19 -7.25 8.47
N ALA A 10 -12.87 -7.43 7.30
CA ALA A 10 -12.24 -7.85 6.06
C ALA A 10 -11.13 -6.89 5.59
N CYS A 11 -11.40 -5.57 5.64
CA CYS A 11 -10.37 -4.57 5.34
C CYS A 11 -9.15 -4.69 6.28
N ASN A 12 -9.36 -4.98 7.56
CA ASN A 12 -8.26 -5.20 8.50
C ASN A 12 -7.51 -6.51 8.17
N ALA A 13 -8.21 -7.61 7.90
CA ALA A 13 -7.57 -8.87 7.53
C ALA A 13 -6.69 -8.72 6.27
N LEU A 14 -7.19 -8.03 5.23
CA LEU A 14 -6.40 -7.72 4.03
C LEU A 14 -5.18 -6.84 4.33
N ARG A 15 -5.32 -5.82 5.21
CA ARG A 15 -4.16 -5.02 5.66
C ARG A 15 -3.16 -5.88 6.41
N GLY A 16 -3.64 -6.83 7.21
CA GLY A 16 -2.80 -7.79 7.93
C GLY A 16 -1.99 -8.66 6.98
N LEU A 17 -2.63 -9.22 5.97
CA LEU A 17 -1.95 -10.01 4.93
C LEU A 17 -0.91 -9.17 4.17
N ALA A 18 -1.31 -7.97 3.74
CA ALA A 18 -0.44 -7.06 2.99
C ALA A 18 0.78 -6.61 3.79
N ILE A 19 0.61 -6.27 5.08
CA ILE A 19 1.75 -5.84 5.90
C ILE A 19 2.71 -6.97 6.18
N ILE A 20 2.23 -8.22 6.31
CA ILE A 20 3.10 -9.38 6.45
C ILE A 20 4.03 -9.49 5.22
N GLY A 21 3.49 -9.38 4.01
CA GLY A 21 4.29 -9.34 2.80
C GLY A 21 5.32 -8.21 2.80
N ILE A 22 4.88 -6.97 3.08
CA ILE A 22 5.73 -5.78 3.01
C ILE A 22 6.89 -5.83 4.01
N PHE A 23 6.64 -6.14 5.30
CA PHE A 23 7.74 -6.07 6.27
C PHE A 23 8.72 -7.24 6.09
N LEU A 24 8.25 -8.44 5.70
CA LEU A 24 9.12 -9.56 5.36
C LEU A 24 9.94 -9.29 4.10
N HIS A 25 9.32 -8.75 3.04
CA HIS A 25 10.02 -8.27 1.86
C HIS A 25 11.15 -7.31 2.22
N ASN A 26 10.83 -6.28 3.01
CA ASN A 26 11.80 -5.26 3.44
C ASN A 26 12.98 -5.81 4.25
N TYR A 27 12.93 -7.01 4.76
CA TYR A 27 14.06 -7.73 5.36
C TYR A 27 14.78 -8.59 4.34
N CYS A 28 14.03 -9.43 3.62
CA CYS A 28 14.56 -10.46 2.74
C CYS A 28 15.36 -9.87 1.55
N HIS A 29 14.89 -8.76 0.95
CA HIS A 29 15.56 -8.17 -0.22
C HIS A 29 16.94 -7.55 0.10
N TRP A 30 17.26 -7.32 1.38
CA TRP A 30 18.57 -6.84 1.82
C TRP A 30 19.58 -7.98 2.05
N LEU A 31 19.13 -9.22 1.98
CA LEU A 31 19.99 -10.38 2.13
C LEU A 31 20.67 -10.72 0.79
N GLY A 32 21.80 -11.37 0.85
CA GLY A 32 22.50 -11.90 -0.32
C GLY A 32 22.97 -13.33 -0.05
N PRO A 33 22.97 -14.18 -1.06
CA PRO A 33 22.46 -14.02 -2.43
C PRO A 33 20.96 -14.36 -2.53
N ILE A 34 20.10 -13.35 -2.54
CA ILE A 34 18.64 -13.49 -2.61
C ILE A 34 18.12 -12.69 -3.78
N VAL A 35 17.16 -13.25 -4.54
CA VAL A 35 16.51 -12.61 -5.69
C VAL A 35 15.98 -11.23 -5.30
N LYS A 36 16.21 -10.23 -6.14
CA LYS A 36 15.72 -8.86 -5.94
C LYS A 36 14.36 -8.67 -6.63
N GLU A 37 13.61 -7.72 -6.10
CA GLU A 37 12.30 -7.32 -6.62
C GLU A 37 12.40 -6.38 -7.81
N ASN A 38 11.26 -6.20 -8.49
CA ASN A 38 11.01 -5.19 -9.50
C ASN A 38 9.91 -4.22 -8.97
N GLU A 39 10.22 -3.42 -7.93
CA GLU A 39 9.22 -2.54 -7.30
C GLU A 39 9.10 -1.19 -8.05
N TYR A 40 10.23 -0.53 -8.30
CA TYR A 40 10.25 0.82 -8.88
C TYR A 40 10.74 0.84 -10.34
N GLN A 41 11.43 -0.16 -10.76
CA GLN A 41 11.97 -0.35 -12.12
C GLN A 41 11.79 -1.81 -12.48
N PHE A 42 11.87 -2.13 -13.77
CA PHE A 42 11.81 -3.52 -14.20
C PHE A 42 13.20 -3.95 -14.71
N PHE A 43 13.81 -4.86 -13.99
CA PHE A 43 15.09 -5.50 -14.33
C PHE A 43 14.84 -6.93 -14.80
N GLN A 44 15.11 -7.21 -16.06
CA GLN A 44 14.90 -8.55 -16.61
C GLN A 44 15.73 -9.60 -15.87
N HIS A 45 16.96 -9.26 -15.47
CA HIS A 45 17.83 -10.19 -14.73
C HIS A 45 17.24 -10.64 -13.37
N ASN A 46 16.41 -9.82 -12.71
CA ASN A 46 15.71 -10.24 -11.49
C ASN A 46 14.65 -11.31 -11.78
N ALA A 47 13.92 -11.16 -12.89
CA ALA A 47 12.94 -12.14 -13.34
C ALA A 47 13.62 -13.46 -13.77
N ASP A 48 14.73 -13.36 -14.50
CA ASP A 48 15.50 -14.53 -14.93
C ASP A 48 16.11 -15.27 -13.73
N TRP A 49 16.60 -14.53 -12.73
CA TRP A 49 17.10 -15.12 -11.48
C TRP A 49 15.98 -15.83 -10.70
N LEU A 50 14.78 -15.25 -10.63
CA LEU A 50 13.62 -15.93 -10.04
C LEU A 50 13.34 -17.26 -10.76
N LEU A 51 13.33 -17.28 -12.09
CA LEU A 51 13.14 -18.51 -12.87
C LEU A 51 14.20 -19.57 -12.58
N GLN A 52 15.48 -19.18 -12.44
CA GLN A 52 16.56 -20.09 -12.07
C GLN A 52 16.35 -20.70 -10.68
N VAL A 53 15.97 -19.89 -9.71
CA VAL A 53 15.69 -20.37 -8.33
C VAL A 53 14.46 -21.28 -8.30
N MET A 54 13.44 -20.98 -9.10
CA MET A 54 12.24 -21.86 -9.20
C MET A 54 12.56 -23.18 -9.88
N ALA A 55 13.48 -23.20 -10.85
CA ALA A 55 13.90 -24.43 -11.53
C ALA A 55 14.82 -25.29 -10.63
N ASN A 56 15.60 -24.68 -9.75
CA ASN A 56 16.54 -25.35 -8.84
C ASN A 56 16.36 -24.82 -7.41
N PRO A 57 15.26 -25.20 -6.73
CA PRO A 57 14.94 -24.66 -5.41
C PRO A 57 15.93 -25.11 -4.34
N ASP A 58 16.36 -24.18 -3.52
CA ASP A 58 17.18 -24.39 -2.33
C ASP A 58 16.39 -24.16 -1.02
N ILE A 59 17.06 -24.27 0.12
CA ILE A 59 16.47 -24.02 1.44
C ILE A 59 15.98 -22.58 1.60
N ASN A 60 16.49 -21.63 0.82
CA ASN A 60 16.12 -20.21 0.86
C ASN A 60 14.96 -19.85 -0.08
N LEU A 61 14.33 -20.82 -0.74
CA LEU A 61 13.19 -20.57 -1.64
C LEU A 61 12.11 -19.67 -1.01
N PRO A 62 11.68 -19.87 0.26
CA PRO A 62 10.69 -18.97 0.87
C PRO A 62 11.19 -17.51 0.97
N ILE A 63 12.49 -17.31 1.21
CA ILE A 63 13.09 -15.97 1.31
C ILE A 63 13.17 -15.32 -0.06
N HIS A 64 13.51 -16.07 -1.12
CA HIS A 64 13.48 -15.59 -2.50
C HIS A 64 12.08 -15.13 -2.90
N LEU A 65 11.04 -15.91 -2.59
CA LEU A 65 9.65 -15.56 -2.90
C LEU A 65 9.18 -14.33 -2.11
N LEU A 66 9.52 -14.23 -0.82
CA LEU A 66 9.21 -13.06 0.00
C LEU A 66 9.93 -11.80 -0.48
N SER A 67 11.20 -11.95 -0.90
CA SER A 67 11.97 -10.85 -1.46
C SER A 67 11.39 -10.35 -2.78
N PHE A 68 10.97 -11.24 -3.66
CA PHE A 68 10.48 -10.85 -4.98
C PHE A 68 9.02 -10.37 -4.94
N PHE A 69 8.12 -11.05 -4.22
CA PHE A 69 6.66 -10.79 -4.27
C PHE A 69 6.12 -9.97 -3.12
N GLY A 70 6.83 -9.87 -1.98
CA GLY A 70 6.26 -9.28 -0.77
C GLY A 70 5.91 -7.80 -0.88
N HIS A 71 6.57 -7.03 -1.76
CA HIS A 71 6.25 -5.63 -2.05
C HIS A 71 4.85 -5.43 -2.65
N TYR A 72 4.24 -6.47 -3.21
CA TYR A 72 2.87 -6.41 -3.73
C TYR A 72 1.79 -6.24 -2.64
N GLY A 73 2.16 -6.22 -1.38
CA GLY A 73 1.29 -5.71 -0.32
C GLY A 73 0.97 -4.21 -0.46
N VAL A 74 1.82 -3.40 -1.13
CA VAL A 74 1.60 -1.97 -1.34
C VAL A 74 0.34 -1.69 -2.18
N PRO A 75 0.10 -2.31 -3.35
CA PRO A 75 -1.15 -2.20 -4.08
C PRO A 75 -2.41 -2.46 -3.25
N VAL A 76 -2.37 -3.42 -2.31
CA VAL A 76 -3.49 -3.70 -1.40
C VAL A 76 -3.77 -2.52 -0.48
N PHE A 77 -2.73 -1.89 0.09
CA PHE A 77 -2.88 -0.69 0.91
C PHE A 77 -3.45 0.48 0.13
N LEU A 78 -3.03 0.69 -1.11
CA LEU A 78 -3.54 1.74 -1.98
C LEU A 78 -5.01 1.53 -2.31
N PHE A 79 -5.38 0.30 -2.69
CA PHE A 79 -6.76 -0.11 -2.96
C PHE A 79 -7.66 0.13 -1.75
N LEU A 80 -7.27 -0.37 -0.57
CA LEU A 80 -8.05 -0.22 0.66
C LEU A 80 -8.11 1.24 1.15
N SER A 81 -7.08 2.04 0.91
CA SER A 81 -7.08 3.46 1.24
C SER A 81 -8.09 4.23 0.40
N ALA A 82 -8.11 3.97 -0.91
CA ALA A 82 -9.07 4.55 -1.84
C ALA A 82 -10.51 4.11 -1.53
N TYR A 83 -10.71 2.80 -1.30
CA TYR A 83 -11.99 2.25 -0.86
C TYR A 83 -12.51 2.99 0.39
N GLY A 84 -11.66 3.11 1.42
CA GLY A 84 -12.02 3.80 2.66
C GLY A 84 -12.32 5.30 2.49
N LEU A 85 -11.67 5.99 1.54
CA LEU A 85 -11.99 7.39 1.22
C LEU A 85 -13.38 7.53 0.63
N VAL A 86 -13.74 6.71 -0.35
CA VAL A 86 -15.08 6.73 -0.96
C VAL A 86 -16.14 6.41 0.09
N MET A 87 -15.95 5.34 0.87
CA MET A 87 -16.89 4.96 1.92
C MET A 87 -17.07 6.05 2.98
N LYS A 88 -16.02 6.79 3.31
CA LYS A 88 -16.08 7.86 4.32
C LYS A 88 -16.67 9.17 3.80
N TYR A 89 -16.34 9.55 2.56
CA TYR A 89 -16.61 10.91 2.07
C TYR A 89 -17.66 10.99 0.94
N GLU A 90 -17.97 9.87 0.27
CA GLU A 90 -18.94 9.83 -0.82
C GLU A 90 -20.20 9.02 -0.48
N ALA A 91 -20.13 8.07 0.46
CA ALA A 91 -21.29 7.33 0.91
C ALA A 91 -22.37 8.33 1.41
N LYS A 92 -23.57 8.24 0.87
CA LYS A 92 -24.69 9.06 1.32
C LYS A 92 -24.99 8.70 2.78
N PRO A 93 -25.12 9.66 3.70
CA PRO A 93 -25.76 9.38 4.98
C PRO A 93 -27.15 8.77 4.69
N HIS A 94 -27.53 7.74 5.43
CA HIS A 94 -28.91 7.26 5.44
C HIS A 94 -29.79 8.35 6.06
N LEU A 95 -30.17 9.34 5.25
CA LEU A 95 -31.14 10.35 5.65
C LEU A 95 -32.52 9.71 5.53
N SER A 96 -33.36 9.90 6.54
CA SER A 96 -34.79 9.58 6.45
C SER A 96 -35.42 10.36 5.27
N ALA A 97 -36.54 9.88 4.74
CA ALA A 97 -37.23 10.54 3.65
C ALA A 97 -37.50 12.03 3.95
N ASP A 98 -37.82 12.36 5.22
CA ASP A 98 -38.05 13.74 5.70
C ASP A 98 -36.78 14.60 5.68
N GLN A 99 -35.64 14.04 6.02
CA GLN A 99 -34.34 14.72 5.96
C GLN A 99 -33.86 14.94 4.52
N GLN A 100 -34.22 14.03 3.59
CA GLN A 100 -33.97 14.21 2.16
C GLN A 100 -34.84 15.32 1.59
N ALA A 101 -36.12 15.41 1.97
CA ALA A 101 -37.02 16.47 1.54
C ALA A 101 -36.58 17.84 2.07
N GLN A 102 -36.11 17.93 3.32
CA GLN A 102 -35.56 19.18 3.88
C GLN A 102 -34.30 19.63 3.17
N MET A 103 -33.37 18.71 2.81
CA MET A 103 -32.19 19.05 2.01
C MET A 103 -32.55 19.50 0.59
N TYR A 104 -33.60 18.93 -0.03
CA TYR A 104 -34.05 19.34 -1.34
C TYR A 104 -34.62 20.77 -1.32
N ASN A 105 -35.35 21.14 -0.26
CA ASN A 105 -35.89 22.49 -0.07
C ASN A 105 -34.82 23.55 0.23
N ILE A 106 -33.71 23.16 0.86
CA ILE A 106 -32.56 24.05 1.15
C ILE A 106 -31.68 24.24 -0.10
N SER A 107 -31.60 23.25 -1.00
CA SER A 107 -30.79 23.31 -2.24
C SER A 107 -31.41 24.18 -3.34
N GLY A 108 -32.65 24.61 -3.21
CA GLY A 108 -33.33 25.55 -4.16
C GLY A 108 -32.76 26.96 -4.13
N ARG A 109 -31.91 27.35 -3.18
CA ARG A 109 -31.16 28.61 -3.24
C ARG A 109 -29.98 28.43 -4.21
N LYS A 110 -29.98 29.22 -5.29
CA LYS A 110 -28.87 29.32 -6.25
C LYS A 110 -27.53 29.29 -5.53
N GLN A 111 -26.87 28.16 -5.59
CA GLN A 111 -25.51 28.02 -5.04
C GLN A 111 -24.59 28.84 -5.97
N SER A 112 -24.17 30.01 -5.51
CA SER A 112 -23.11 30.80 -6.15
C SER A 112 -21.91 29.90 -6.40
N TRP A 113 -21.43 29.84 -7.65
CA TRP A 113 -20.29 29.09 -8.11
C TRP A 113 -18.95 29.66 -7.56
N SER A 114 -18.91 30.09 -6.32
CA SER A 114 -17.63 30.37 -5.67
C SER A 114 -16.96 29.05 -5.32
N ILE A 115 -15.90 28.68 -6.05
CA ILE A 115 -15.05 27.53 -5.71
C ILE A 115 -14.45 27.82 -4.34
N SER A 116 -15.08 27.29 -3.30
CA SER A 116 -14.54 27.40 -1.94
C SER A 116 -13.38 26.42 -1.78
N TRP A 117 -12.14 26.91 -1.86
CA TRP A 117 -10.93 26.15 -1.59
C TRP A 117 -10.79 25.70 -0.12
N ARG A 118 -11.66 26.18 0.76
CA ARG A 118 -11.63 25.85 2.20
C ARG A 118 -11.79 24.35 2.46
N GLU A 119 -12.73 23.69 1.81
CA GLU A 119 -12.98 22.26 1.99
C GLU A 119 -11.87 21.36 1.44
N PRO A 120 -11.36 21.53 0.21
CA PRO A 120 -10.20 20.80 -0.27
C PRO A 120 -8.96 20.98 0.61
N LEU A 121 -8.64 22.23 1.02
CA LEU A 121 -7.50 22.51 1.89
C LEU A 121 -7.66 21.87 3.28
N ARG A 122 -8.86 21.92 3.85
CA ARG A 122 -9.16 21.25 5.14
C ARG A 122 -8.96 19.74 5.05
N PHE A 123 -9.43 19.11 3.95
CA PHE A 123 -9.23 17.70 3.69
C PHE A 123 -7.74 17.34 3.61
N ILE A 124 -6.97 18.08 2.79
CA ILE A 124 -5.53 17.85 2.59
C ILE A 124 -4.78 18.05 3.91
N ARG A 125 -5.03 19.16 4.63
CA ARG A 125 -4.43 19.42 5.94
C ARG A 125 -4.70 18.29 6.95
N TYR A 126 -5.94 17.82 7.03
CA TYR A 126 -6.31 16.72 7.93
C TYR A 126 -5.53 15.45 7.62
N HIS A 127 -5.46 15.05 6.34
CA HIS A 127 -4.75 13.84 5.94
C HIS A 127 -3.24 13.98 6.08
N TYR A 128 -2.67 15.15 5.76
CA TYR A 128 -1.27 15.45 6.02
C TYR A 128 -0.93 15.29 7.51
N LEU A 129 -1.67 15.95 8.39
CA LEU A 129 -1.42 15.88 9.83
C LEU A 129 -1.58 14.46 10.39
N LYS A 130 -2.50 13.68 9.84
CA LYS A 130 -2.70 12.28 10.22
C LYS A 130 -1.50 11.40 9.85
N LEU A 131 -0.94 11.58 8.66
CA LEU A 131 0.28 10.91 8.22
C LEU A 131 1.49 11.40 9.00
N PHE A 132 1.63 12.72 9.14
CA PHE A 132 2.74 13.37 9.83
C PHE A 132 2.90 12.92 11.27
N LYS A 133 1.80 12.83 12.02
CA LYS A 133 1.79 12.37 13.41
C LYS A 133 2.51 11.02 13.58
N MET A 134 2.25 10.08 12.70
CA MET A 134 2.86 8.74 12.78
C MET A 134 4.29 8.74 12.23
N MET A 135 4.49 9.41 11.11
CA MET A 135 5.78 9.49 10.44
C MET A 135 6.85 10.13 11.31
N ILE A 136 6.55 11.28 11.96
CA ILE A 136 7.56 12.01 12.73
C ILE A 136 8.06 11.21 13.94
N VAL A 137 7.19 10.51 14.66
CA VAL A 137 7.58 9.68 15.79
C VAL A 137 8.45 8.50 15.34
N GLY A 138 8.06 7.85 14.24
CA GLY A 138 8.84 6.76 13.67
C GLY A 138 10.19 7.24 13.10
N PHE A 139 10.21 8.40 12.45
CA PHE A 139 11.43 8.99 11.89
C PHE A 139 12.45 9.32 12.98
N ILE A 140 12.01 9.98 14.06
CA ILE A 140 12.88 10.28 15.22
C ILE A 140 13.42 8.97 15.82
N ALA A 141 12.56 7.99 16.08
CA ALA A 141 12.98 6.71 16.65
C ALA A 141 13.99 5.99 15.73
N PHE A 142 13.73 6.00 14.42
CA PHE A 142 14.64 5.38 13.45
C PHE A 142 15.99 6.11 13.39
N THR A 143 16.03 7.43 13.32
CA THR A 143 17.28 8.19 13.22
C THR A 143 18.16 8.01 14.46
N MET A 144 17.55 7.88 15.65
CA MET A 144 18.29 7.59 16.90
C MET A 144 18.95 6.19 16.82
N ILE A 145 18.22 5.20 16.37
CA ILE A 145 18.76 3.82 16.23
C ILE A 145 19.79 3.74 15.10
N ASP A 146 19.54 4.42 13.98
CA ASP A 146 20.50 4.46 12.86
C ASP A 146 21.85 5.07 13.29
N TYR A 147 21.82 6.10 14.13
CA TYR A 147 23.04 6.76 14.64
C TYR A 147 23.90 5.85 15.54
N ILE A 148 23.27 5.01 16.39
CA ILE A 148 23.98 4.15 17.32
C ILE A 148 24.30 2.75 16.77
N THR A 149 23.81 2.42 15.56
CA THR A 149 24.09 1.15 14.90
C THR A 149 25.16 1.29 13.82
N PRO A 150 25.90 0.23 13.45
CA PRO A 150 26.93 0.28 12.43
C PRO A 150 26.44 0.81 11.09
N GLY A 151 27.24 1.65 10.43
CA GLY A 151 26.92 2.25 9.13
C GLY A 151 25.76 3.25 9.21
N PRO A 152 25.82 4.29 10.08
CA PRO A 152 24.80 5.32 10.14
C PRO A 152 24.80 6.13 8.84
N ARG A 153 23.59 6.56 8.43
CA ARG A 153 23.46 7.42 7.26
C ARG A 153 23.83 8.86 7.59
N HIS A 154 24.44 9.54 6.63
CA HIS A 154 24.57 11.00 6.68
C HIS A 154 23.22 11.64 6.26
N TYR A 155 22.65 12.45 7.14
CA TYR A 155 21.40 13.14 6.90
C TYR A 155 21.64 14.55 6.38
N GLU A 156 21.17 14.82 5.17
CA GLU A 156 21.19 16.14 4.57
C GLU A 156 19.93 16.94 4.95
N VAL A 157 20.07 18.26 5.06
CA VAL A 157 18.95 19.17 5.37
C VAL A 157 17.80 19.00 4.37
N LEU A 158 18.12 18.90 3.07
CA LEU A 158 17.10 18.69 2.03
C LEU A 158 16.35 17.39 2.24
N GLY A 159 17.02 16.29 2.60
CA GLY A 159 16.41 15.00 2.90
C GLY A 159 15.44 15.09 4.07
N ILE A 160 15.83 15.76 5.15
CA ILE A 160 14.97 15.95 6.34
C ILE A 160 13.74 16.81 5.99
N VAL A 161 13.94 17.97 5.36
CA VAL A 161 12.86 18.91 5.03
C VAL A 161 11.87 18.25 4.04
N SER A 162 12.38 17.55 3.03
CA SER A 162 11.53 16.86 2.06
C SER A 162 10.75 15.70 2.68
N MET A 163 11.32 14.99 3.65
CA MET A 163 10.62 13.96 4.43
C MET A 163 9.51 14.60 5.26
N LEU A 164 9.81 15.66 6.03
CA LEU A 164 8.81 16.35 6.85
C LEU A 164 7.68 16.95 6.00
N GLY A 165 8.00 17.45 4.81
CA GLY A 165 7.01 17.96 3.84
C GLY A 165 6.31 16.89 3.03
N MET A 166 6.73 15.62 3.13
CA MET A 166 6.22 14.49 2.32
C MET A 166 6.32 14.73 0.79
N PHE A 167 7.40 15.39 0.35
CA PHE A 167 7.65 15.63 -1.08
C PHE A 167 8.99 15.03 -1.56
N ASN A 168 9.64 14.20 -0.75
CA ASN A 168 10.88 13.51 -1.07
C ASN A 168 10.80 12.66 -2.35
N ASN A 169 9.63 12.12 -2.68
CA ASN A 169 9.37 11.33 -3.89
C ASN A 169 9.51 12.14 -5.19
N VAL A 170 9.35 13.47 -5.12
CA VAL A 170 9.41 14.36 -6.29
C VAL A 170 10.85 14.72 -6.66
N LEU A 171 11.76 14.61 -5.68
CA LEU A 171 13.16 14.97 -5.88
C LEU A 171 13.89 13.95 -6.77
N PRO A 172 14.97 14.36 -7.46
CA PRO A 172 15.82 13.43 -8.21
C PRO A 172 16.43 12.34 -7.31
N ASN A 173 16.66 11.16 -7.85
CA ASN A 173 17.26 10.01 -7.14
C ASN A 173 16.59 9.72 -5.76
N PRO A 174 15.28 9.42 -5.75
CA PRO A 174 14.53 9.22 -4.49
C PRO A 174 15.14 8.12 -3.62
N ASP A 175 15.72 7.07 -4.19
CA ASP A 175 16.42 5.98 -3.48
C ASP A 175 17.55 6.50 -2.59
N ASN A 176 18.20 7.58 -2.98
CA ASN A 176 19.28 8.19 -2.23
C ASN A 176 18.80 9.19 -1.16
N ILE A 177 17.62 9.78 -1.34
CA ILE A 177 17.10 10.83 -0.47
C ILE A 177 16.19 10.25 0.61
N ILE A 178 15.38 9.24 0.26
CA ILE A 178 14.37 8.68 1.18
C ILE A 178 15.03 7.71 2.16
N TRP A 179 15.00 8.07 3.45
CA TRP A 179 15.53 7.23 4.50
C TRP A 179 14.76 7.42 5.80
N PRO A 180 14.18 6.34 6.41
CA PRO A 180 14.23 4.93 5.95
C PRO A 180 13.45 4.71 4.67
N GLY A 181 13.93 3.78 3.82
CA GLY A 181 13.38 3.52 2.49
C GLY A 181 11.83 3.44 2.43
N PRO A 182 11.16 2.62 3.26
CA PRO A 182 9.70 2.49 3.21
C PRO A 182 8.90 3.80 3.39
N TYR A 183 9.52 4.87 3.87
CA TYR A 183 8.83 6.14 4.13
C TYR A 183 8.46 6.92 2.86
N TRP A 184 8.90 6.46 1.68
CA TRP A 184 8.38 6.98 0.40
C TRP A 184 6.86 6.91 0.31
N PHE A 185 6.26 5.92 0.97
CA PHE A 185 4.82 5.70 0.98
C PHE A 185 4.02 6.88 1.55
N PHE A 186 4.59 7.67 2.48
CA PHE A 186 3.93 8.86 3.02
C PHE A 186 3.73 9.93 1.96
N GLY A 187 4.76 10.19 1.15
CA GLY A 187 4.69 11.12 0.02
C GLY A 187 3.69 10.67 -1.03
N LEU A 188 3.76 9.39 -1.42
CA LEU A 188 2.80 8.78 -2.34
C LEU A 188 1.36 8.92 -1.86
N MET A 189 1.10 8.58 -0.59
CA MET A 189 -0.25 8.68 -0.02
C MET A 189 -0.78 10.11 0.02
N LEU A 190 0.06 11.09 0.36
CA LEU A 190 -0.35 12.50 0.34
C LEU A 190 -0.70 12.95 -1.08
N GLN A 191 0.12 12.60 -2.07
CA GLN A 191 -0.16 12.89 -3.48
C GLN A 191 -1.50 12.28 -3.94
N LEU A 192 -1.76 11.02 -3.61
CA LEU A 192 -3.01 10.34 -3.95
C LEU A 192 -4.23 10.95 -3.25
N TYR A 193 -4.09 11.44 -2.01
CA TYR A 193 -5.16 12.19 -1.34
C TYR A 193 -5.45 13.51 -2.03
N ILE A 194 -4.41 14.21 -2.53
CA ILE A 194 -4.57 15.45 -3.31
C ILE A 194 -5.29 15.13 -4.63
N VAL A 195 -4.81 14.12 -5.37
CA VAL A 195 -5.42 13.68 -6.64
C VAL A 195 -6.88 13.27 -6.42
N TYR A 196 -7.16 12.46 -5.39
CA TYR A 196 -8.54 12.09 -5.06
C TYR A 196 -9.40 13.31 -4.83
N ARG A 197 -8.98 14.23 -3.96
CA ARG A 197 -9.82 15.38 -3.57
C ARG A 197 -10.03 16.38 -4.67
N LEU A 198 -9.03 16.63 -5.52
CA LEU A 198 -9.10 17.65 -6.57
C LEU A 198 -9.66 17.11 -7.89
N LEU A 199 -9.33 15.87 -8.27
CA LEU A 199 -9.64 15.35 -9.60
C LEU A 199 -10.75 14.28 -9.60
N LEU A 200 -10.86 13.44 -8.55
CA LEU A 200 -11.67 12.23 -8.58
C LEU A 200 -12.90 12.27 -7.66
N TYR A 201 -12.90 13.12 -6.63
CA TYR A 201 -13.95 13.19 -5.62
C TYR A 201 -15.30 13.50 -6.26
N ARG A 202 -16.27 12.57 -6.12
CA ARG A 202 -17.62 12.65 -6.68
C ARG A 202 -17.68 12.90 -8.21
N ARG A 203 -16.59 12.64 -8.92
CA ARG A 203 -16.56 12.71 -10.39
C ARG A 203 -17.10 11.43 -11.02
N HIS A 204 -17.54 11.53 -12.26
CA HIS A 204 -17.96 10.38 -13.07
C HIS A 204 -16.83 9.34 -13.15
N TRP A 205 -17.16 8.06 -13.20
CA TRP A 205 -16.20 6.96 -13.26
C TRP A 205 -15.15 7.11 -14.37
N GLY A 206 -15.57 7.69 -15.50
CA GLY A 206 -14.68 7.90 -16.64
C GLY A 206 -13.45 8.76 -16.31
N TRP A 207 -13.51 9.69 -15.34
CA TRP A 207 -12.33 10.42 -14.86
C TRP A 207 -11.32 9.52 -14.17
N THR A 208 -11.81 8.57 -13.36
CA THR A 208 -10.93 7.61 -12.67
C THR A 208 -10.30 6.67 -13.69
N VAL A 209 -11.10 6.09 -14.60
CA VAL A 209 -10.59 5.20 -15.65
C VAL A 209 -9.64 5.94 -16.60
N GLY A 210 -10.00 7.15 -17.04
CA GLY A 210 -9.14 7.96 -17.92
C GLY A 210 -7.77 8.25 -17.30
N LEU A 211 -7.75 8.62 -16.00
CA LEU A 211 -6.48 8.85 -15.30
C LEU A 211 -5.68 7.56 -15.11
N MET A 212 -6.34 6.43 -14.81
CA MET A 212 -5.67 5.12 -14.74
C MET A 212 -5.03 4.75 -16.09
N LEU A 213 -5.78 4.87 -17.19
CA LEU A 213 -5.27 4.55 -18.53
C LEU A 213 -4.14 5.47 -18.95
N LEU A 214 -4.24 6.77 -18.63
CA LEU A 214 -3.14 7.72 -18.87
C LEU A 214 -1.87 7.31 -18.13
N CYS A 215 -1.99 6.97 -16.84
CA CYS A 215 -0.85 6.51 -16.05
C CYS A 215 -0.29 5.19 -16.60
N ILE A 216 -1.11 4.21 -16.93
CA ILE A 216 -0.64 2.95 -17.55
C ILE A 216 0.10 3.25 -18.87
N GLY A 217 -0.47 4.10 -19.73
CA GLY A 217 0.14 4.46 -21.01
C GLY A 217 1.51 5.11 -20.84
N ILE A 218 1.67 6.02 -19.89
CA ILE A 218 2.97 6.64 -19.58
C ILE A 218 3.96 5.58 -19.05
N GLN A 219 3.53 4.68 -18.15
CA GLN A 219 4.41 3.62 -17.67
C GLN A 219 4.88 2.69 -18.78
N LEU A 220 4.00 2.31 -19.72
CA LEU A 220 4.36 1.49 -20.87
C LEU A 220 5.33 2.22 -21.80
N LEU A 221 5.10 3.52 -22.08
CA LEU A 221 6.01 4.32 -22.89
C LEU A 221 7.41 4.40 -22.28
N LEU A 222 7.50 4.70 -20.97
CA LEU A 222 8.78 4.71 -20.25
C LEU A 222 9.47 3.34 -20.27
N GLY A 223 8.69 2.26 -20.14
CA GLY A 223 9.21 0.92 -20.13
C GLY A 223 9.67 0.43 -21.51
N PHE A 224 9.04 0.85 -22.60
CA PHE A 224 9.50 0.57 -23.95
C PHE A 224 10.79 1.32 -24.28
N ASP A 225 10.98 2.51 -23.72
CA ASP A 225 12.22 3.27 -23.90
C ASP A 225 13.36 2.63 -23.07
N ASN A 226 13.20 2.61 -21.76
CA ASN A 226 14.16 1.96 -20.84
C ASN A 226 13.49 1.63 -19.49
N PRO A 227 13.13 0.36 -19.23
CA PRO A 227 12.45 -0.04 -18.00
C PRO A 227 13.31 0.10 -16.72
N GLU A 228 14.64 0.19 -16.87
CA GLU A 228 15.60 0.39 -15.78
C GLU A 228 15.96 1.87 -15.55
N SER A 229 15.31 2.79 -16.27
CA SER A 229 15.65 4.22 -16.23
C SER A 229 15.28 4.88 -14.90
N GLU A 230 16.00 5.96 -14.56
CA GLU A 230 15.62 6.84 -13.45
C GLU A 230 14.22 7.45 -13.66
N ALA A 231 13.81 7.70 -14.89
CA ALA A 231 12.48 8.19 -15.21
C ALA A 231 11.38 7.20 -14.78
N MET A 232 11.58 5.90 -15.01
CA MET A 232 10.69 4.84 -14.54
C MET A 232 10.69 4.78 -13.01
N ASN A 233 11.86 4.85 -12.36
CA ASN A 233 12.01 4.90 -10.92
C ASN A 233 11.19 6.06 -10.32
N ARG A 234 11.41 7.29 -10.75
CA ARG A 234 10.68 8.48 -10.31
C ARG A 234 9.18 8.37 -10.59
N TYR A 235 8.79 7.81 -11.73
CA TYR A 235 7.40 7.55 -12.07
C TYR A 235 6.72 6.67 -11.00
N ARG A 236 7.37 5.56 -10.63
CA ARG A 236 6.85 4.57 -9.68
C ARG A 236 6.79 5.09 -8.25
N TYR A 237 7.74 5.93 -7.83
CA TYR A 237 7.71 6.56 -6.51
C TYR A 237 6.56 7.56 -6.31
N ASN A 238 5.95 8.06 -7.40
CA ASN A 238 4.92 9.10 -7.36
C ASN A 238 3.50 8.53 -7.61
N PHE A 239 2.47 9.37 -7.46
CA PHE A 239 1.08 8.97 -7.53
C PHE A 239 0.71 8.21 -8.82
N MET A 240 1.41 8.48 -9.90
CA MET A 240 1.18 7.82 -11.20
C MET A 240 1.41 6.31 -11.11
N GLY A 241 2.50 5.87 -10.44
CA GLY A 241 2.79 4.45 -10.20
C GLY A 241 1.78 3.76 -9.28
N GLY A 242 1.15 4.53 -8.36
CA GLY A 242 0.10 4.04 -7.46
C GLY A 242 -1.32 4.18 -7.98
N MET A 243 -1.54 4.82 -9.15
CA MET A 243 -2.88 5.19 -9.61
C MET A 243 -3.75 4.00 -9.97
N LEU A 244 -3.19 2.93 -10.54
CA LEU A 244 -3.95 1.75 -10.94
C LEU A 244 -4.64 1.08 -9.72
N PRO A 245 -3.95 0.62 -8.67
CA PRO A 245 -4.61 0.01 -7.53
C PRO A 245 -5.49 1.00 -6.75
N PHE A 246 -5.11 2.27 -6.67
CA PHE A 246 -5.90 3.29 -6.01
C PHE A 246 -7.21 3.59 -6.77
N GLY A 247 -7.15 3.71 -8.09
CA GLY A 247 -8.33 3.89 -8.95
C GLY A 247 -9.28 2.70 -8.89
N LEU A 248 -8.74 1.47 -8.87
CA LEU A 248 -9.55 0.26 -8.68
C LEU A 248 -10.28 0.28 -7.33
N GLY A 249 -9.64 0.75 -6.26
CA GLY A 249 -10.28 0.92 -4.95
C GLY A 249 -11.46 1.89 -4.98
N ILE A 250 -11.34 3.02 -5.72
CA ILE A 250 -12.44 3.97 -5.93
C ILE A 250 -13.58 3.31 -6.70
N LEU A 251 -13.28 2.64 -7.82
CA LEU A 251 -14.29 2.00 -8.66
C LEU A 251 -14.99 0.86 -7.92
N TYR A 252 -14.24 0.06 -7.17
CA TYR A 252 -14.80 -1.02 -6.38
C TYR A 252 -15.74 -0.50 -5.28
N ALA A 253 -15.36 0.56 -4.58
CA ALA A 253 -16.22 1.18 -3.56
C ALA A 253 -17.53 1.75 -4.15
N ARG A 254 -17.49 2.23 -5.39
CA ARG A 254 -18.67 2.84 -6.06
C ARG A 254 -19.57 1.82 -6.76
N TYR A 255 -18.98 0.75 -7.30
CA TYR A 255 -19.67 -0.14 -8.25
C TYR A 255 -19.48 -1.63 -7.97
N GLY A 256 -18.68 -2.03 -6.99
CA GLY A 256 -18.32 -3.41 -6.71
C GLY A 256 -19.52 -4.31 -6.44
N GLU A 257 -20.57 -3.80 -5.77
CA GLU A 257 -21.81 -4.52 -5.52
C GLU A 257 -22.48 -5.02 -6.82
N LYS A 258 -22.36 -4.27 -7.91
CA LYS A 258 -22.93 -4.63 -9.22
C LYS A 258 -22.07 -5.63 -10.00
N ILE A 259 -20.75 -5.64 -9.72
CA ILE A 259 -19.77 -6.42 -10.49
C ILE A 259 -19.62 -7.82 -9.88
N LEU A 260 -19.67 -7.95 -8.56
CA LEU A 260 -19.33 -9.18 -7.83
C LEU A 260 -20.52 -10.11 -7.53
N MET A 261 -21.75 -9.77 -7.91
CA MET A 261 -22.92 -10.63 -7.71
C MET A 261 -22.82 -12.04 -8.35
N THR A 262 -21.72 -12.36 -9.03
CA THR A 262 -21.57 -13.57 -9.86
C THR A 262 -20.72 -14.68 -9.22
N PHE A 263 -19.99 -14.43 -8.11
CA PHE A 263 -19.05 -15.39 -7.53
C PHE A 263 -19.34 -15.60 -6.04
N HIS A 264 -20.21 -16.53 -5.71
CA HIS A 264 -20.64 -16.81 -4.32
C HIS A 264 -20.38 -18.24 -3.88
N SER A 265 -19.26 -18.84 -4.29
CA SER A 265 -18.88 -20.16 -3.81
C SER A 265 -17.43 -20.18 -3.34
N PRO A 266 -17.12 -20.72 -2.14
CA PRO A 266 -15.73 -20.87 -1.68
C PRO A 266 -14.85 -21.60 -2.70
N VAL A 267 -15.39 -22.58 -3.40
CA VAL A 267 -14.67 -23.34 -4.44
C VAL A 267 -14.29 -22.41 -5.61
N THR A 268 -15.22 -21.60 -6.11
CA THR A 268 -14.97 -20.64 -7.19
C THR A 268 -13.93 -19.59 -6.76
N ASN A 269 -14.01 -19.13 -5.52
CA ASN A 269 -13.05 -18.20 -4.96
C ASN A 269 -11.63 -18.80 -4.86
N ILE A 270 -11.51 -20.07 -4.48
CA ILE A 270 -10.21 -20.77 -4.47
C ILE A 270 -9.62 -20.85 -5.89
N PHE A 271 -10.41 -21.28 -6.88
CA PHE A 271 -9.94 -21.32 -8.28
C PHE A 271 -9.55 -19.93 -8.77
N GLY A 272 -10.33 -18.91 -8.46
CA GLY A 272 -10.02 -17.52 -8.76
C GLY A 272 -8.71 -17.04 -8.13
N CYS A 273 -8.46 -17.41 -6.87
CA CYS A 273 -7.21 -17.10 -6.17
C CYS A 273 -6.01 -17.79 -6.85
N VAL A 274 -6.11 -19.08 -7.15
CA VAL A 274 -5.05 -19.84 -7.85
C VAL A 274 -4.77 -19.23 -9.22
N PHE A 275 -5.81 -18.89 -9.98
CA PHE A 275 -5.68 -18.24 -11.28
C PHE A 275 -4.98 -16.86 -11.17
N CYS A 276 -5.40 -16.02 -10.22
CA CYS A 276 -4.75 -14.73 -9.97
C CYS A 276 -3.28 -14.90 -9.58
N ILE A 277 -2.95 -15.84 -8.69
CA ILE A 277 -1.56 -16.12 -8.28
C ILE A 277 -0.71 -16.54 -9.48
N SER A 278 -1.23 -17.44 -10.32
CA SER A 278 -0.56 -17.90 -11.54
C SER A 278 -0.31 -16.73 -12.53
N LEU A 279 -1.31 -15.85 -12.69
CA LEU A 279 -1.16 -14.65 -13.52
C LEU A 279 -0.16 -13.65 -12.92
N ILE A 280 -0.20 -13.41 -11.62
CA ILE A 280 0.76 -12.52 -10.94
C ILE A 280 2.18 -13.03 -11.18
N TYR A 281 2.40 -14.33 -11.00
CA TYR A 281 3.71 -14.95 -11.28
C TYR A 281 4.13 -14.72 -12.74
N SER A 282 3.30 -15.15 -13.70
CA SER A 282 3.63 -15.07 -15.14
C SER A 282 3.83 -13.64 -15.63
N LEU A 283 2.98 -12.71 -15.19
CA LEU A 283 3.04 -11.30 -15.57
C LEU A 283 4.23 -10.57 -14.94
N SER A 284 4.72 -11.02 -13.78
CA SER A 284 5.91 -10.44 -13.13
C SER A 284 7.21 -10.74 -13.87
N LEU A 285 7.21 -11.65 -14.86
CA LEU A 285 8.41 -12.05 -15.62
C LEU A 285 8.73 -11.18 -16.83
N ASN A 286 7.86 -10.24 -17.18
CA ASN A 286 8.09 -9.31 -18.29
C ASN A 286 7.54 -7.92 -17.98
N MET A 287 8.12 -6.90 -18.58
CA MET A 287 7.82 -5.49 -18.31
C MET A 287 6.35 -5.10 -18.59
N ILE A 288 5.76 -5.58 -19.67
CA ILE A 288 4.36 -5.27 -19.99
C ILE A 288 3.44 -5.90 -18.95
N GLY A 289 3.64 -7.18 -18.66
CA GLY A 289 2.88 -7.91 -17.65
C GLY A 289 2.99 -7.26 -16.27
N TRP A 290 4.21 -6.93 -15.86
CA TRP A 290 4.51 -6.27 -14.58
C TRP A 290 3.68 -4.98 -14.37
N THR A 291 3.42 -4.22 -15.42
CA THR A 291 2.56 -3.03 -15.36
C THR A 291 1.13 -3.37 -14.89
N PHE A 292 0.63 -4.55 -15.22
CA PHE A 292 -0.73 -4.98 -14.88
C PHE A 292 -0.83 -5.84 -13.61
N VAL A 293 0.27 -6.28 -13.03
CA VAL A 293 0.26 -7.08 -11.79
C VAL A 293 -0.59 -6.43 -10.68
N PRO A 294 -0.54 -5.10 -10.43
CA PRO A 294 -1.36 -4.48 -9.39
C PRO A 294 -2.87 -4.66 -9.58
N PHE A 295 -3.34 -4.83 -10.81
CA PHE A 295 -4.76 -5.16 -11.09
C PHE A 295 -5.12 -6.53 -10.51
N PHE A 296 -4.30 -7.55 -10.78
CA PHE A 296 -4.56 -8.92 -10.30
C PHE A 296 -4.35 -9.04 -8.79
N ILE A 297 -3.46 -8.25 -8.21
CA ILE A 297 -3.33 -8.13 -6.74
C ILE A 297 -4.62 -7.58 -6.11
N CYS A 298 -5.23 -6.55 -6.69
CA CYS A 298 -6.50 -6.01 -6.20
C CYS A 298 -7.62 -7.04 -6.34
N LEU A 299 -7.71 -7.74 -7.48
CA LEU A 299 -8.69 -8.80 -7.71
C LEU A 299 -8.50 -9.95 -6.70
N LEU A 300 -7.26 -10.43 -6.54
CA LEU A 300 -6.91 -11.46 -5.56
C LEU A 300 -7.32 -11.03 -4.15
N SER A 301 -7.10 -9.76 -3.79
CA SER A 301 -7.47 -9.24 -2.47
C SER A 301 -8.97 -9.34 -2.20
N VAL A 302 -9.81 -9.06 -3.20
CA VAL A 302 -11.26 -9.20 -3.10
C VAL A 302 -11.65 -10.66 -2.91
N LEU A 303 -11.12 -11.57 -3.75
CA LEU A 303 -11.40 -13.02 -3.66
C LEU A 303 -10.96 -13.61 -2.31
N VAL A 304 -9.78 -13.19 -1.81
CA VAL A 304 -9.28 -13.59 -0.49
C VAL A 304 -10.17 -13.07 0.62
N ALA A 305 -10.67 -11.83 0.53
CA ALA A 305 -11.57 -11.29 1.54
C ALA A 305 -12.87 -12.10 1.63
N ASP A 306 -13.45 -12.46 0.50
CA ASP A 306 -14.67 -13.28 0.45
C ASP A 306 -14.38 -14.68 1.00
N LEU A 307 -13.29 -15.32 0.57
CA LEU A 307 -12.89 -16.64 1.06
C LEU A 307 -12.69 -16.67 2.58
N LEU A 308 -12.00 -15.65 3.13
CA LEU A 308 -11.75 -15.55 4.56
C LEU A 308 -13.04 -15.33 5.39
N GLN A 309 -14.07 -14.73 4.82
CA GLN A 309 -15.35 -14.50 5.47
C GLN A 309 -16.27 -15.73 5.38
N GLU A 310 -16.26 -16.48 4.27
CA GLU A 310 -17.14 -17.60 4.02
C GLU A 310 -16.62 -18.93 4.59
N ALA A 311 -15.32 -19.15 4.59
CA ALA A 311 -14.69 -20.39 5.01
C ALA A 311 -14.48 -20.45 6.52
N SER A 312 -15.38 -21.11 7.26
CA SER A 312 -15.33 -21.23 8.73
C SER A 312 -14.03 -21.84 9.25
N TRP A 313 -13.41 -22.75 8.48
CA TRP A 313 -12.11 -23.37 8.83
C TRP A 313 -10.94 -22.38 8.79
N LEU A 314 -11.08 -21.22 8.14
CA LEU A 314 -10.10 -20.13 8.15
C LEU A 314 -10.29 -19.13 9.30
N SER A 315 -11.28 -19.31 10.18
CA SER A 315 -11.64 -18.34 11.22
C SER A 315 -10.49 -17.98 12.16
N GLY A 316 -9.60 -18.92 12.47
CA GLY A 316 -8.39 -18.68 13.27
C GLY A 316 -7.39 -17.77 12.55
N ILE A 317 -7.10 -18.08 11.28
CA ILE A 317 -6.23 -17.27 10.42
C ILE A 317 -6.82 -15.88 10.23
N TYR A 318 -8.13 -15.78 9.97
CA TYR A 318 -8.83 -14.51 9.81
C TYR A 318 -8.65 -13.58 11.02
N LYS A 319 -8.81 -14.09 12.25
CA LYS A 319 -8.61 -13.32 13.48
C LYS A 319 -7.17 -12.82 13.65
N VAL A 320 -6.18 -13.66 13.31
CA VAL A 320 -4.76 -13.28 13.34
C VAL A 320 -4.49 -12.17 12.32
N LEU A 321 -4.97 -12.33 11.09
CA LEU A 321 -4.81 -11.33 10.04
C LEU A 321 -5.52 -10.01 10.39
N GLU A 322 -6.73 -10.08 10.97
CA GLU A 322 -7.46 -8.90 11.44
C GLU A 322 -6.66 -8.14 12.51
N TRP A 323 -6.10 -8.86 13.48
CA TRP A 323 -5.26 -8.27 14.51
C TRP A 323 -3.98 -7.64 13.92
N MET A 324 -3.30 -8.33 13.00
CA MET A 324 -2.15 -7.79 12.26
C MET A 324 -2.53 -6.50 11.48
N GLY A 325 -3.72 -6.45 10.92
CA GLY A 325 -4.24 -5.27 10.25
C GLY A 325 -4.44 -4.07 11.17
N VAL A 326 -4.84 -4.31 12.42
CA VAL A 326 -4.97 -3.24 13.43
C VAL A 326 -3.63 -2.58 13.75
N ILE A 327 -2.55 -3.34 13.78
CA ILE A 327 -1.19 -2.83 14.04
C ILE A 327 -0.40 -2.53 12.77
N SER A 328 -0.98 -2.73 11.57
CA SER A 328 -0.28 -2.66 10.28
C SER A 328 0.43 -1.33 10.03
N ALA A 329 -0.21 -0.21 10.38
CA ALA A 329 0.40 1.11 10.22
C ALA A 329 1.60 1.31 11.15
N ALA A 330 1.53 0.82 12.38
CA ALA A 330 2.64 0.84 13.32
C ALA A 330 3.78 -0.06 12.85
N LEU A 331 3.45 -1.28 12.39
CA LEU A 331 4.44 -2.21 11.85
C LEU A 331 5.15 -1.65 10.63
N PHE A 332 4.40 -1.00 9.71
CA PHE A 332 4.97 -0.31 8.55
C PHE A 332 6.00 0.76 8.96
N ILE A 333 5.75 1.49 10.04
CA ILE A 333 6.62 2.58 10.50
C ILE A 333 7.84 2.04 11.26
N THR A 334 7.67 0.97 12.04
CA THR A 334 8.69 0.53 12.99
C THR A 334 9.60 -0.58 12.47
N HIS A 335 9.18 -1.36 11.46
CA HIS A 335 9.99 -2.46 10.95
C HIS A 335 11.38 -2.05 10.39
N PRO A 336 11.61 -0.83 9.87
CA PRO A 336 12.98 -0.44 9.49
C PRO A 336 13.94 -0.37 10.68
N ILE A 337 13.43 -0.07 11.88
CA ILE A 337 14.22 -0.03 13.13
C ILE A 337 14.73 -1.43 13.45
N THR A 338 13.83 -2.40 13.54
CA THR A 338 14.18 -3.79 13.85
C THR A 338 15.00 -4.43 12.74
N ARG A 339 14.74 -4.08 11.47
CA ARG A 339 15.59 -4.51 10.35
C ARG A 339 17.03 -4.05 10.56
N LYS A 340 17.26 -2.78 10.87
CA LYS A 340 18.61 -2.22 11.09
C LYS A 340 19.36 -2.98 12.18
N ILE A 341 18.66 -3.42 13.24
CA ILE A 341 19.24 -4.14 14.37
C ILE A 341 19.55 -5.62 14.04
N PHE A 342 18.63 -6.32 13.38
CA PHE A 342 18.72 -7.77 13.23
C PHE A 342 19.30 -8.26 11.90
N ILE A 343 19.37 -7.41 10.88
CA ILE A 343 19.89 -7.83 9.57
C ILE A 343 21.36 -8.30 9.61
N PRO A 344 22.26 -7.77 10.47
CA PRO A 344 23.63 -8.27 10.58
C PRO A 344 23.69 -9.74 11.00
N ILE A 345 22.75 -10.22 11.84
CA ILE A 345 22.69 -11.62 12.26
C ILE A 345 22.47 -12.53 11.04
N SER A 346 21.49 -12.20 10.18
CA SER A 346 21.25 -12.98 8.98
C SER A 346 22.37 -12.88 7.93
N ARG A 347 23.10 -11.77 7.89
CA ARG A 347 24.20 -11.57 6.92
C ARG A 347 25.49 -12.28 7.29
N HIS A 348 25.74 -12.46 8.58
CA HIS A 348 26.98 -13.03 9.11
C HIS A 348 26.78 -14.36 9.84
N GLY A 349 25.55 -14.86 9.94
CA GLY A 349 25.17 -16.06 10.64
C GLY A 349 24.00 -16.78 9.98
N ASP A 350 23.07 -17.27 10.80
CA ASP A 350 21.89 -17.98 10.32
C ASP A 350 20.82 -17.01 9.83
N ILE A 351 20.45 -17.15 8.54
CA ILE A 351 19.45 -16.31 7.88
C ILE A 351 18.09 -16.41 8.59
N TYR A 352 17.66 -17.62 8.93
CA TYR A 352 16.36 -17.86 9.56
C TYR A 352 16.30 -17.42 11.01
N ALA A 353 17.41 -17.54 11.75
CA ALA A 353 17.50 -17.05 13.13
C ALA A 353 17.33 -15.52 13.18
N GLY A 354 18.04 -14.79 12.31
CA GLY A 354 17.90 -13.33 12.20
C GLY A 354 16.51 -12.91 11.74
N LEU A 355 15.92 -13.63 10.78
CA LEU A 355 14.55 -13.39 10.31
C LEU A 355 13.52 -13.61 11.43
N LEU A 356 13.64 -14.67 12.22
CA LEU A 356 12.73 -14.95 13.34
C LEU A 356 12.81 -13.86 14.41
N LEU A 357 14.01 -13.45 14.80
CA LEU A 357 14.21 -12.33 15.74
C LEU A 357 13.62 -11.03 15.20
N TYR A 358 13.81 -10.75 13.92
CA TYR A 358 13.20 -9.59 13.26
C TYR A 358 11.66 -9.63 13.31
N ILE A 359 11.04 -10.78 13.00
CA ILE A 359 9.58 -10.95 13.05
C ILE A 359 9.05 -10.67 14.45
N ILE A 360 9.59 -11.35 15.46
CA ILE A 360 9.12 -11.22 16.85
C ILE A 360 9.28 -9.76 17.32
N SER A 361 10.47 -9.20 17.14
CA SER A 361 10.79 -7.85 17.60
C SER A 361 9.97 -6.78 16.86
N SER A 362 9.73 -6.95 15.55
CA SER A 362 8.91 -6.01 14.76
C SER A 362 7.46 -5.99 15.24
N ILE A 363 6.89 -7.16 15.52
CA ILE A 363 5.50 -7.26 16.02
C ILE A 363 5.40 -6.65 17.43
N CYS A 364 6.35 -6.95 18.33
CA CYS A 364 6.39 -6.38 19.67
C CYS A 364 6.53 -4.86 19.63
N LEU A 365 7.47 -4.34 18.82
CA LEU A 365 7.68 -2.91 18.68
C LEU A 365 6.47 -2.20 18.07
N ALA A 366 5.83 -2.80 17.07
CA ALA A 366 4.62 -2.26 16.46
C ALA A 366 3.45 -2.20 17.45
N TRP A 367 3.31 -3.21 18.31
CA TRP A 367 2.31 -3.20 19.36
C TRP A 367 2.57 -2.07 20.37
N LEU A 368 3.80 -1.92 20.86
CA LEU A 368 4.20 -0.84 21.76
C LEU A 368 3.97 0.54 21.11
N PHE A 369 4.40 0.70 19.87
CA PHE A 369 4.17 1.93 19.11
C PHE A 369 2.68 2.26 18.97
N THR A 370 1.85 1.24 18.74
CA THR A 370 0.39 1.42 18.68
C THR A 370 -0.16 1.96 20.01
N GLN A 371 0.32 1.45 21.17
CA GLN A 371 -0.12 1.96 22.47
C GLN A 371 0.36 3.41 22.70
N LEU A 372 1.59 3.74 22.30
CA LEU A 372 2.10 5.11 22.36
C LEU A 372 1.23 6.07 21.51
N MET A 373 0.93 5.69 20.27
CA MET A 373 0.15 6.52 19.36
C MET A 373 -1.30 6.77 19.80
N LYS A 374 -1.87 5.88 20.62
CA LYS A 374 -3.20 6.11 21.24
C LYS A 374 -3.20 7.27 22.24
N LYS A 375 -2.05 7.57 22.88
CA LYS A 375 -1.90 8.67 23.83
C LYS A 375 -1.77 10.04 23.15
N ILE A 376 -1.38 10.09 21.89
CA ILE A 376 -1.21 11.34 21.13
C ILE A 376 -2.56 11.67 20.46
N PRO A 377 -3.10 12.91 20.63
CA PRO A 377 -4.38 13.30 20.03
C PRO A 377 -4.41 13.15 18.51
N ASN A 378 -5.54 12.74 17.97
CA ASN A 378 -5.74 12.74 16.52
C ASN A 378 -6.04 14.17 16.03
N PRO A 379 -5.59 14.54 14.82
CA PRO A 379 -5.98 15.80 14.21
C PRO A 379 -7.50 15.86 14.05
N LYS A 380 -8.08 17.05 14.27
CA LYS A 380 -9.50 17.30 14.06
C LYS A 380 -9.73 17.63 12.57
N TYR A 381 -10.81 17.06 12.01
CA TYR A 381 -11.24 17.36 10.64
C TYR A 381 -11.94 18.70 10.54
#